data_5607aa4df792244666f20489f8a6b3c4
#
_entry.id   5607aa4df792244666f20489f8a6b3c4
#
_cell.length_a   1.000
_cell.length_b   1.000
_cell.length_c   1.000
_cell.angle_alpha   90.00
_cell.angle_beta   90.00
_cell.angle_gamma   90.00
#
_symmetry.space_group_name_H-M   'P 1'
#
loop_
_entity.id
_entity.type
_entity.pdbx_description
1 polymer ?
#
loop_
_entity_poly.entity_id
_entity_poly.type
_entity_poly.pdbx_seq_one_letter_code
_entity_poly.pdbx_strand_id
1 'polypeptide(L)'
;FDPASREEWEKFRALSHRMVDDMLAHLDSLREQPAWREMPASVREALAEPVPRTGVGAEAAYRDFVRNVLPYPDGNLHPRFFGWVKGNGTPLGMMADMLASGLNPHMAGFNQAPALVEQQLIDWLAELLGMPGGSGVLVTGGTMASTLALGVARFAKARELGIDVREDGVQQWP
;
A
#
# COMPACT_ATOMS: atom_id res chain seq x y z
N PHE A 1 11.60 17.78 7.36
CA PHE A 1 10.40 17.67 6.50
C PHE A 1 9.14 18.23 7.19
N ASP A 2 9.11 18.28 8.50
CA ASP A 2 7.97 18.82 9.24
C ASP A 2 8.02 20.35 9.22
N PRO A 3 6.85 21.03 9.08
CA PRO A 3 6.80 22.48 9.16
C PRO A 3 7.34 22.99 10.51
N ALA A 4 8.28 23.92 10.48
CA ALA A 4 8.96 24.44 11.66
C ALA A 4 8.21 25.61 12.33
N SER A 5 7.23 26.20 11.64
CA SER A 5 6.49 27.36 12.15
C SER A 5 4.98 27.19 11.92
N ARG A 6 4.18 27.99 12.65
CA ARG A 6 2.73 28.00 12.44
C ARG A 6 2.34 28.40 11.01
N GLU A 7 3.06 29.34 10.42
CA GLU A 7 2.82 29.78 9.03
C GLU A 7 3.08 28.63 8.03
N GLU A 8 4.16 27.85 8.26
CA GLU A 8 4.44 26.67 7.42
C GLU A 8 3.39 25.58 7.59
N TRP A 9 2.87 25.37 8.80
CA TRP A 9 1.75 24.45 9.02
C TRP A 9 0.47 24.91 8.32
N GLU A 10 0.19 26.20 8.26
CA GLU A 10 -0.97 26.73 7.53
C GLU A 10 -0.81 26.53 6.01
N LYS A 11 0.39 26.78 5.47
CA LYS A 11 0.71 26.49 4.06
C LYS A 11 0.60 25.00 3.73
N PHE A 12 1.14 24.16 4.58
CA PHE A 12 1.07 22.70 4.39
C PHE A 12 -0.36 22.18 4.48
N ARG A 13 -1.16 22.70 5.40
CA ARG A 13 -2.59 22.39 5.50
C ARG A 13 -3.35 22.75 4.22
N ALA A 14 -3.12 23.96 3.70
CA ALA A 14 -3.75 24.38 2.46
C ALA A 14 -3.37 23.49 1.27
N LEU A 15 -2.09 23.11 1.17
CA LEU A 15 -1.62 22.14 0.17
C LEU A 15 -2.30 20.78 0.35
N SER A 16 -2.38 20.26 1.57
CA SER A 16 -2.98 18.95 1.86
C SER A 16 -4.47 18.91 1.49
N HIS A 17 -5.23 19.95 1.80
CA HIS A 17 -6.63 20.04 1.38
C HIS A 17 -6.75 20.01 -0.15
N ARG A 18 -5.93 20.78 -0.86
CA ARG A 18 -5.90 20.77 -2.32
C ARG A 18 -5.54 19.38 -2.88
N MET A 19 -4.57 18.67 -2.29
CA MET A 19 -4.21 17.30 -2.69
C MET A 19 -5.39 16.34 -2.57
N VAL A 20 -6.18 16.47 -1.50
CA VAL A 20 -7.39 15.65 -1.31
C VAL A 20 -8.47 16.04 -2.34
N ASP A 21 -8.73 17.32 -2.52
CA ASP A 21 -9.74 17.80 -3.47
C ASP A 21 -9.40 17.41 -4.90
N ASP A 22 -8.16 17.59 -5.33
CA ASP A 22 -7.68 17.23 -6.67
C ASP A 22 -7.79 15.70 -6.91
N MET A 23 -7.45 14.88 -5.91
CA MET A 23 -7.56 13.43 -6.04
C MET A 23 -9.03 12.97 -6.08
N LEU A 24 -9.92 13.56 -5.30
CA LEU A 24 -11.35 13.24 -5.35
C LEU A 24 -11.94 13.67 -6.71
N ALA A 25 -11.57 14.85 -7.22
CA ALA A 25 -11.97 15.30 -8.55
C ALA A 25 -11.43 14.38 -9.67
N HIS A 26 -10.18 13.90 -9.54
CA HIS A 26 -9.62 12.92 -10.45
C HIS A 26 -10.44 11.62 -10.45
N LEU A 27 -10.76 11.08 -9.28
CA LEU A 27 -11.54 9.83 -9.16
C LEU A 27 -12.96 10.00 -9.71
N ASP A 28 -13.62 11.12 -9.44
CA ASP A 28 -14.97 11.43 -9.94
C ASP A 28 -15.01 11.51 -11.47
N SER A 29 -13.97 12.10 -12.06
CA SER A 29 -13.88 12.31 -13.53
C SER A 29 -13.38 11.08 -14.32
N LEU A 30 -13.01 9.97 -13.69
CA LEU A 30 -12.41 8.82 -14.36
C LEU A 30 -13.24 8.27 -15.54
N ARG A 31 -14.57 8.24 -15.42
CA ARG A 31 -15.46 7.72 -16.46
C ARG A 31 -15.41 8.53 -17.75
N GLU A 32 -15.07 9.81 -17.66
CA GLU A 32 -15.02 10.76 -18.76
C GLU A 32 -13.63 10.81 -19.41
N GLN A 33 -12.63 10.24 -18.74
CA GLN A 33 -11.25 10.20 -19.21
C GLN A 33 -11.00 8.96 -20.09
N PRO A 34 -9.96 8.96 -20.94
CA PRO A 34 -9.51 7.73 -21.57
C PRO A 34 -8.99 6.75 -20.53
N ALA A 35 -9.25 5.46 -20.73
CA ALA A 35 -8.80 4.42 -19.82
C ALA A 35 -7.26 4.35 -19.69
N TRP A 36 -6.56 4.75 -20.74
CA TRP A 36 -5.10 4.83 -20.77
C TRP A 36 -4.64 5.98 -21.67
N ARG A 37 -3.51 6.57 -21.34
CA ARG A 37 -2.84 7.61 -22.14
C ARG A 37 -1.39 7.24 -22.35
N GLU A 38 -0.90 7.39 -23.56
CA GLU A 38 0.52 7.27 -23.82
C GLU A 38 1.30 8.39 -23.12
N MET A 39 2.37 8.00 -22.43
CA MET A 39 3.25 8.95 -21.77
C MET A 39 4.15 9.65 -22.81
N PRO A 40 4.13 10.98 -22.96
CA PRO A 40 4.99 11.72 -23.87
C PRO A 40 6.47 11.56 -23.55
N ALA A 41 7.34 11.70 -24.56
CA ALA A 41 8.79 11.65 -24.38
C ALA A 41 9.28 12.69 -23.37
N SER A 42 8.73 13.92 -23.41
CA SER A 42 9.08 14.98 -22.46
C SER A 42 8.82 14.63 -20.99
N VAL A 43 7.78 13.83 -20.72
CA VAL A 43 7.49 13.35 -19.36
C VAL A 43 8.50 12.28 -18.94
N ARG A 44 8.88 11.37 -19.87
CA ARG A 44 9.93 10.37 -19.62
C ARG A 44 11.27 11.03 -19.30
N GLU A 45 11.61 12.08 -20.03
CA GLU A 45 12.82 12.88 -19.81
C GLU A 45 12.80 13.57 -18.45
N ALA A 46 11.67 14.21 -18.08
CA ALA A 46 11.50 14.85 -16.78
C ALA A 46 11.60 13.87 -15.61
N LEU A 47 11.14 12.62 -15.77
CA LEU A 47 11.23 11.57 -14.74
C LEU A 47 12.57 10.83 -14.72
N ALA A 48 13.45 11.07 -15.71
CA ALA A 48 14.79 10.49 -15.80
C ALA A 48 15.90 11.42 -15.25
N GLU A 49 15.54 12.50 -14.58
CA GLU A 49 16.51 13.41 -13.98
C GLU A 49 17.36 12.73 -12.90
N PRO A 50 18.62 13.14 -12.75
CA PRO A 50 19.47 12.62 -11.70
C PRO A 50 18.95 13.00 -10.31
N VAL A 51 19.43 12.29 -9.28
CA VAL A 51 19.02 12.56 -7.89
C VAL A 51 19.21 14.05 -7.53
N PRO A 52 18.16 14.75 -7.06
CA PRO A 52 18.26 16.15 -6.70
C PRO A 52 19.20 16.34 -5.49
N ARG A 53 20.08 17.34 -5.55
CA ARG A 53 21.01 17.68 -4.46
C ARG A 53 20.42 18.70 -3.48
N THR A 54 19.36 19.37 -3.86
CA THR A 54 18.63 20.34 -3.04
C THR A 54 17.14 20.04 -3.09
N GLY A 55 16.43 20.26 -1.98
CA GLY A 55 14.98 20.10 -1.91
C GLY A 55 14.28 21.18 -2.72
N VAL A 56 13.18 20.80 -3.38
CA VAL A 56 12.33 21.70 -4.17
C VAL A 56 11.13 22.23 -3.40
N GLY A 57 10.85 21.67 -2.23
CA GLY A 57 9.67 21.96 -1.41
C GLY A 57 8.41 21.22 -1.85
N ALA A 58 7.46 21.09 -0.91
CA ALA A 58 6.26 20.26 -1.09
C ALA A 58 5.36 20.77 -2.25
N GLU A 59 5.22 22.06 -2.39
CA GLU A 59 4.40 22.67 -3.44
C GLU A 59 4.90 22.37 -4.86
N ALA A 60 6.23 22.42 -5.06
CA ALA A 60 6.83 22.09 -6.35
C ALA A 60 6.75 20.58 -6.63
N ALA A 61 7.04 19.76 -5.64
CA ALA A 61 6.94 18.30 -5.76
C ALA A 61 5.49 17.86 -6.08
N TYR A 62 4.50 18.46 -5.45
CA TYR A 62 3.09 18.18 -5.76
C TYR A 62 2.71 18.63 -7.18
N ARG A 63 3.16 19.80 -7.61
CA ARG A 63 2.95 20.28 -8.98
C ARG A 63 3.53 19.33 -10.02
N ASP A 64 4.73 18.79 -9.75
CA ASP A 64 5.37 17.83 -10.63
C ASP A 64 4.62 16.50 -10.67
N PHE A 65 4.09 16.04 -9.53
CA PHE A 65 3.21 14.87 -9.48
C PHE A 65 1.96 15.07 -10.35
N VAL A 66 1.25 16.17 -10.18
CA VAL A 66 0.01 16.49 -10.94
C VAL A 66 0.29 16.58 -12.44
N ARG A 67 1.44 17.13 -12.82
CA ARG A 67 1.82 17.30 -14.22
C ARG A 67 2.33 16.05 -14.88
N ASN A 68 3.20 15.30 -14.20
CA ASN A 68 4.03 14.26 -14.81
C ASN A 68 3.63 12.83 -14.41
N VAL A 69 2.85 12.65 -13.33
CA VAL A 69 2.50 11.31 -12.81
C VAL A 69 0.99 11.08 -12.90
N LEU A 70 0.19 11.95 -12.32
CA LEU A 70 -1.27 11.78 -12.22
C LEU A 70 -1.98 11.53 -13.57
N PRO A 71 -1.58 12.10 -14.72
CA PRO A 71 -2.25 11.87 -16.00
C PRO A 71 -1.91 10.54 -16.68
N TYR A 72 -0.90 9.81 -16.20
CA TYR A 72 -0.33 8.63 -16.89
C TYR A 72 -0.30 7.36 -16.03
N PRO A 73 -1.37 7.00 -15.29
CA PRO A 73 -1.47 5.72 -14.60
C PRO A 73 -1.67 4.59 -15.61
N ASP A 74 -1.62 3.35 -15.14
CA ASP A 74 -1.91 2.18 -15.96
C ASP A 74 -3.41 1.99 -16.29
N GLY A 75 -4.28 2.78 -15.69
CA GLY A 75 -5.71 2.83 -15.99
C GLY A 75 -6.58 1.83 -15.23
N ASN A 76 -6.03 1.08 -14.26
CA ASN A 76 -6.77 0.03 -13.54
C ASN A 76 -8.02 0.53 -12.78
N LEU A 77 -8.10 1.81 -12.44
CA LEU A 77 -9.27 2.41 -11.81
C LEU A 77 -10.40 2.73 -12.80
N HIS A 78 -10.11 2.75 -14.12
CA HIS A 78 -11.09 3.10 -15.13
C HIS A 78 -12.11 1.96 -15.34
N PRO A 79 -13.44 2.23 -15.42
CA PRO A 79 -14.47 1.20 -15.58
C PRO A 79 -14.33 0.35 -16.86
N ARG A 80 -13.61 0.82 -17.88
CA ARG A 80 -13.32 0.10 -19.13
C ARG A 80 -11.94 -0.54 -19.15
N PHE A 81 -11.30 -0.69 -18.00
CA PHE A 81 -10.04 -1.42 -17.91
C PHE A 81 -10.31 -2.92 -17.71
N PHE A 82 -9.82 -3.74 -18.66
CA PHE A 82 -9.99 -5.19 -18.66
C PHE A 82 -8.66 -5.95 -18.66
N GLY A 83 -7.56 -5.26 -18.35
CA GLY A 83 -6.23 -5.84 -18.33
C GLY A 83 -5.89 -6.48 -16.98
N TRP A 84 -5.30 -7.66 -17.01
CA TRP A 84 -4.73 -8.39 -15.86
C TRP A 84 -5.65 -8.56 -14.65
N VAL A 85 -5.12 -9.18 -13.60
CA VAL A 85 -5.78 -9.27 -12.28
C VAL A 85 -5.21 -8.15 -11.40
N LYS A 86 -5.98 -7.09 -11.21
CA LYS A 86 -5.61 -5.93 -10.39
C LYS A 86 -6.75 -5.53 -9.47
N GLY A 87 -6.40 -5.15 -8.24
CA GLY A 87 -7.35 -4.54 -7.32
C GLY A 87 -7.67 -3.10 -7.73
N ASN A 88 -8.89 -2.68 -7.43
CA ASN A 88 -9.31 -1.29 -7.54
C ASN A 88 -9.20 -0.62 -6.18
N GLY A 89 -8.67 0.60 -6.15
CA GLY A 89 -8.77 1.46 -4.98
C GLY A 89 -10.21 1.97 -4.80
N THR A 90 -10.53 2.42 -3.60
CA THR A 90 -11.77 3.12 -3.30
C THR A 90 -11.47 4.47 -2.69
N PRO A 91 -12.32 5.50 -2.85
CA PRO A 91 -12.11 6.79 -2.21
C PRO A 91 -11.98 6.68 -0.68
N LEU A 92 -12.77 5.81 -0.05
CA LEU A 92 -12.68 5.57 1.39
C LEU A 92 -11.36 4.88 1.77
N GLY A 93 -10.89 3.92 0.95
CA GLY A 93 -9.59 3.25 1.15
C GLY A 93 -8.43 4.24 1.10
N MET A 94 -8.44 5.16 0.13
CA MET A 94 -7.46 6.24 0.03
C MET A 94 -7.41 7.09 1.32
N MET A 95 -8.57 7.45 1.87
CA MET A 95 -8.64 8.22 3.12
C MET A 95 -8.16 7.39 4.32
N ALA A 96 -8.46 6.09 4.35
CA ALA A 96 -7.98 5.18 5.39
C ALA A 96 -6.45 5.03 5.34
N ASP A 97 -5.85 4.92 4.15
CA ASP A 97 -4.40 4.87 3.97
C ASP A 97 -3.73 6.17 4.45
N MET A 98 -4.34 7.33 4.18
CA MET A 98 -3.87 8.62 4.70
C MET A 98 -3.86 8.63 6.24
N LEU A 99 -4.93 8.15 6.87
CA LEU A 99 -5.03 8.08 8.33
C LEU A 99 -4.02 7.09 8.91
N ALA A 100 -3.88 5.91 8.30
CA ALA A 100 -2.91 4.90 8.70
C ALA A 100 -1.47 5.43 8.59
N SER A 101 -1.14 6.11 7.51
CA SER A 101 0.17 6.74 7.30
C SER A 101 0.44 7.86 8.30
N GLY A 102 -0.59 8.66 8.64
CA GLY A 102 -0.49 9.72 9.64
C GLY A 102 -0.28 9.19 11.06
N LEU A 103 -0.90 8.07 11.42
CA LEU A 103 -0.69 7.40 12.71
C LEU A 103 0.65 6.66 12.78
N ASN A 104 1.06 6.07 11.66
CA ASN A 104 2.30 5.28 11.52
C ASN A 104 2.60 4.37 12.72
N PRO A 105 1.67 3.51 13.19
CA PRO A 105 1.84 2.73 14.40
C PRO A 105 2.85 1.61 14.19
N HIS A 106 3.65 1.35 15.23
CA HIS A 106 4.49 0.15 15.28
C HIS A 106 3.69 -1.02 15.83
N MET A 107 3.44 -2.06 15.04
CA MET A 107 2.51 -3.14 15.36
C MET A 107 3.06 -4.21 16.31
N ALA A 108 4.35 -4.19 16.67
CA ALA A 108 4.96 -5.22 17.50
C ALA A 108 4.81 -4.93 19.00
N GLY A 109 3.93 -5.66 19.67
CA GLY A 109 4.02 -5.94 21.10
C GLY A 109 3.58 -4.84 22.09
N PHE A 110 2.94 -3.76 21.65
CA PHE A 110 2.47 -2.70 22.54
C PHE A 110 0.95 -2.76 22.75
N ASN A 111 0.49 -2.34 23.91
CA ASN A 111 -0.93 -2.15 24.21
C ASN A 111 -1.43 -0.90 23.47
N GLN A 112 -1.86 -1.09 22.22
CA GLN A 112 -2.31 -0.01 21.34
C GLN A 112 -3.52 -0.46 20.50
N ALA A 113 -4.42 0.48 20.22
CA ALA A 113 -5.64 0.19 19.48
C ALA A 113 -5.40 -0.36 18.04
N PRO A 114 -4.44 0.14 17.24
CA PRO A 114 -4.18 -0.44 15.92
C PRO A 114 -3.88 -1.94 15.93
N ALA A 115 -3.15 -2.44 16.93
CA ALA A 115 -2.87 -3.88 17.06
C ALA A 115 -4.15 -4.69 17.33
N LEU A 116 -5.08 -4.15 18.11
CA LEU A 116 -6.36 -4.79 18.36
C LEU A 116 -7.28 -4.77 17.13
N VAL A 117 -7.23 -3.71 16.33
CA VAL A 117 -7.94 -3.63 15.04
C VAL A 117 -7.42 -4.69 14.07
N GLU A 118 -6.09 -4.87 13.97
CA GLU A 118 -5.51 -5.92 13.14
C GLU A 118 -5.97 -7.32 13.61
N GLN A 119 -5.90 -7.60 14.90
CA GLN A 119 -6.36 -8.89 15.44
C GLN A 119 -7.84 -9.12 15.14
N GLN A 120 -8.70 -8.12 15.36
CA GLN A 120 -10.12 -8.21 15.05
C GLN A 120 -10.38 -8.52 13.57
N LEU A 121 -9.62 -7.88 12.66
CA LEU A 121 -9.73 -8.16 11.23
C LEU A 121 -9.33 -9.60 10.90
N ILE A 122 -8.25 -10.09 11.52
CA ILE A 122 -7.80 -11.49 11.35
C ILE A 122 -8.89 -12.47 11.83
N ASP A 123 -9.48 -12.22 12.99
CA ASP A 123 -10.55 -13.05 13.54
C ASP A 123 -11.79 -13.09 12.62
N TRP A 124 -12.19 -11.93 12.09
CA TRP A 124 -13.29 -11.85 11.12
C TRP A 124 -12.99 -12.58 9.81
N LEU A 125 -11.77 -12.45 9.29
CA LEU A 125 -11.37 -13.17 8.08
C LEU A 125 -11.33 -14.69 8.33
N ALA A 126 -10.83 -15.13 9.48
CA ALA A 126 -10.82 -16.54 9.84
C ALA A 126 -12.25 -17.11 9.94
N GLU A 127 -13.18 -16.37 10.53
CA GLU A 127 -14.59 -16.77 10.59
C GLU A 127 -15.21 -16.87 9.17
N LEU A 128 -15.03 -15.85 8.34
CA LEU A 128 -15.55 -15.81 6.97
C LEU A 128 -14.98 -16.94 6.08
N LEU A 129 -13.76 -17.36 6.33
CA LEU A 129 -13.11 -18.46 5.61
C LEU A 129 -13.42 -19.86 6.21
N GLY A 130 -14.25 -19.94 7.24
CA GLY A 130 -14.58 -21.21 7.89
C GLY A 130 -13.47 -21.78 8.75
N MET A 131 -12.55 -20.95 9.25
CA MET A 131 -11.42 -21.29 10.11
C MET A 131 -11.54 -20.62 11.50
N PRO A 132 -12.65 -20.76 12.21
CA PRO A 132 -12.86 -20.07 13.48
C PRO A 132 -11.77 -20.48 14.50
N GLY A 133 -11.20 -19.49 15.20
CA GLY A 133 -10.09 -19.71 16.13
C GLY A 133 -8.72 -19.84 15.45
N GLY A 134 -8.66 -19.70 14.12
CA GLY A 134 -7.40 -19.60 13.38
C GLY A 134 -6.65 -18.31 13.73
N SER A 135 -5.33 -18.37 13.70
CA SER A 135 -4.47 -17.19 13.80
C SER A 135 -3.93 -16.80 12.43
N GLY A 136 -3.56 -15.55 12.27
CA GLY A 136 -3.05 -15.05 11.01
C GLY A 136 -2.14 -13.84 11.19
N VAL A 137 -1.62 -13.35 10.07
CA VAL A 137 -0.85 -12.12 9.99
C VAL A 137 -1.10 -11.45 8.64
N LEU A 138 -1.23 -10.12 8.64
CA LEU A 138 -1.29 -9.35 7.41
C LEU A 138 0.11 -9.14 6.86
N VAL A 139 0.28 -9.37 5.57
CA VAL A 139 1.57 -9.27 4.87
C VAL A 139 1.44 -8.51 3.55
N THR A 140 2.56 -8.04 3.03
CA THR A 140 2.62 -7.26 1.78
C THR A 140 2.60 -8.18 0.55
N GLY A 141 1.41 -8.46 0.04
CA GLY A 141 1.22 -9.18 -1.23
C GLY A 141 1.20 -10.69 -1.15
N GLY A 142 0.62 -11.32 -2.18
CA GLY A 142 0.38 -12.75 -2.27
C GLY A 142 1.64 -13.61 -2.24
N THR A 143 2.76 -13.14 -2.79
CA THR A 143 4.04 -13.86 -2.75
C THR A 143 4.53 -14.03 -1.32
N MET A 144 4.49 -12.98 -0.51
CA MET A 144 4.87 -13.05 0.90
C MET A 144 3.92 -13.96 1.68
N ALA A 145 2.61 -13.84 1.45
CA ALA A 145 1.60 -14.70 2.05
C ALA A 145 1.87 -16.18 1.76
N SER A 146 2.10 -16.53 0.50
CA SER A 146 2.40 -17.92 0.07
C SER A 146 3.71 -18.42 0.66
N THR A 147 4.76 -17.61 0.65
CA THR A 147 6.07 -17.98 1.23
C THR A 147 5.95 -18.26 2.73
N LEU A 148 5.22 -17.40 3.45
CA LEU A 148 5.01 -17.55 4.89
C LEU A 148 4.16 -18.79 5.19
N ALA A 149 3.05 -18.99 4.46
CA ALA A 149 2.18 -20.14 4.61
C ALA A 149 2.92 -21.47 4.37
N LEU A 150 3.73 -21.56 3.32
CA LEU A 150 4.57 -22.73 3.03
C LEU A 150 5.63 -22.92 4.11
N GLY A 151 6.22 -21.84 4.62
CA GLY A 151 7.16 -21.89 5.74
C GLY A 151 6.52 -22.48 6.99
N VAL A 152 5.34 -21.98 7.37
CA VAL A 152 4.58 -22.46 8.54
C VAL A 152 4.20 -23.93 8.35
N ALA A 153 3.66 -24.30 7.18
CA ALA A 153 3.28 -25.69 6.87
C ALA A 153 4.48 -26.63 6.96
N ARG A 154 5.64 -26.21 6.43
CA ARG A 154 6.88 -26.97 6.52
C ARG A 154 7.30 -27.22 7.96
N PHE A 155 7.33 -26.19 8.79
CA PHE A 155 7.68 -26.33 10.19
C PHE A 155 6.68 -27.19 10.97
N ALA A 156 5.39 -27.02 10.73
CA ALA A 156 4.35 -27.83 11.34
C ALA A 156 4.51 -29.32 10.99
N LYS A 157 4.73 -29.62 9.70
CA LYS A 157 4.92 -31.00 9.23
C LYS A 157 6.21 -31.64 9.74
N ALA A 158 7.30 -30.91 9.75
CA ALA A 158 8.57 -31.39 10.33
C ALA A 158 8.41 -31.75 11.82
N ARG A 159 7.71 -30.91 12.57
CA ARG A 159 7.42 -31.16 13.98
C ARG A 159 6.59 -32.47 14.20
N GLU A 160 5.59 -32.69 13.33
CA GLU A 160 4.82 -33.95 13.34
C GLU A 160 5.72 -35.18 13.09
N LEU A 161 6.73 -35.03 12.23
CA LEU A 161 7.69 -36.09 11.87
C LEU A 161 8.87 -36.23 12.86
N GLY A 162 8.96 -35.34 13.85
CA GLY A 162 10.08 -35.33 14.79
C GLY A 162 11.41 -34.83 14.19
N ILE A 163 11.36 -34.07 13.09
CA ILE A 163 12.52 -33.55 12.37
C ILE A 163 12.75 -32.08 12.78
N ASP A 164 14.00 -31.74 13.13
CA ASP A 164 14.41 -30.33 13.27
C ASP A 164 14.89 -29.80 11.92
N VAL A 165 14.00 -29.03 11.24
CA VAL A 165 14.28 -28.44 9.92
C VAL A 165 15.48 -27.51 9.92
N ARG A 166 15.87 -26.93 11.07
CA ARG A 166 16.99 -26.00 11.17
C ARG A 166 18.33 -26.74 11.18
N GLU A 167 18.36 -27.92 11.79
CA GLU A 167 19.57 -28.76 11.90
C GLU A 167 19.63 -29.79 10.77
N ASP A 168 18.53 -30.48 10.51
CA ASP A 168 18.48 -31.65 9.60
C ASP A 168 18.11 -31.24 8.16
N GLY A 169 17.58 -30.03 7.96
CA GLY A 169 17.04 -29.61 6.65
C GLY A 169 15.78 -30.40 6.28
N VAL A 170 15.52 -30.52 4.98
CA VAL A 170 14.37 -31.27 4.42
C VAL A 170 14.79 -32.58 3.73
N GLN A 171 16.05 -32.97 3.83
CA GLN A 171 16.62 -34.11 3.09
C GLN A 171 16.12 -35.46 3.62
N GLN A 172 15.67 -35.53 4.87
CA GLN A 172 15.11 -36.73 5.48
C GLN A 172 13.58 -36.79 5.38
N TRP A 173 12.99 -35.95 4.59
CA TRP A 173 11.55 -35.93 4.40
C TRP A 173 11.12 -37.12 3.55
N PRO A 174 10.08 -37.89 3.96
CA PRO A 174 9.60 -39.06 3.23
C PRO A 174 8.94 -38.72 1.89
#